data_954fcd9df1d12963602735759230d708
#
_entry.id   954fcd9df1d12963602735759230d708
#
_cell.length_a   1.000
_cell.length_b   1.000
_cell.length_c   1.000
_cell.angle_alpha   90.00
_cell.angle_beta   90.00
_cell.angle_gamma   90.00
#
_symmetry.space_group_name_H-M   'P 1'
#
loop_
_entity.id
_entity.type
_entity.pdbx_description
1 polymer ?
#
loop_
_entity_poly.entity_id
_entity_poly.type
_entity_poly.pdbx_seq_one_letter_code
_entity_poly.pdbx_strand_id
1 'polypeptide(L)'
;AVAGAVGGLYDFVVSTFGAWTESVSTRICDFGAMCADKFKVVFGLNTGAAVLGLGYIIGLKYATIITAGSCLVWFLVVPLVGSVIPDAASVSPEQLFKDFGRPIGIGGIAMAGLVGIVRQAGIIRQALGLAVKELGGKKTAEQTTVRTQRDLTMRLILTVVIATLAALLVFFQFGVLGNWAQTLVALAIVFVIAFLFTTVAANAIAIVGTNPVSGMTLMTLILSSLVLVSIGLSGKSGMTAALVIGGVVCTALSMAGGFITDLKIGYWIGTTPAKQEAWKFLGTAVSAATVAGVMIVLNRTYGFVGEGALVAPQANAMAAVIQPLMEGGTTPWVLYFIGAVLALVLTSIGVPALAFSLGMFIPMELNAPLVVGGLVAWYVSTRSKDAAVNKARLDRGTLIASGFIAGGALMGVVSAVLKFAGADWYFGQWASSNGAEWLGLAMYAALIGYMDWHTMRAKPEQE
;
A
#
# COMPACT_ATOMS: atom_id res chain seq x y z
N ALA A 1 4.78 4.15 22.51
CA ALA A 1 4.65 2.91 23.28
C ALA A 1 3.21 2.74 23.82
N VAL A 2 2.66 3.67 24.60
CA VAL A 2 1.30 3.53 25.19
C VAL A 2 0.24 3.38 24.09
N ALA A 3 0.25 4.22 23.06
CA ALA A 3 -0.68 4.11 21.94
C ALA A 3 -0.52 2.80 21.16
N GLY A 4 0.73 2.30 21.04
CA GLY A 4 0.99 0.99 20.46
C GLY A 4 0.41 -0.16 21.27
N ALA A 5 0.47 -0.07 22.60
CA ALA A 5 -0.16 -1.05 23.48
C ALA A 5 -1.70 -1.00 23.39
N VAL A 6 -2.30 0.21 23.32
CA VAL A 6 -3.76 0.36 23.20
C VAL A 6 -4.25 -0.17 21.83
N GLY A 7 -3.64 0.26 20.72
CA GLY A 7 -4.02 -0.23 19.38
C GLY A 7 -3.74 -1.71 19.21
N GLY A 8 -2.60 -2.20 19.71
CA GLY A 8 -2.27 -3.62 19.68
C GLY A 8 -3.22 -4.48 20.50
N LEU A 9 -3.57 -4.06 21.72
CA LEU A 9 -4.54 -4.77 22.54
C LEU A 9 -5.93 -4.79 21.90
N TYR A 10 -6.34 -3.67 21.30
CA TYR A 10 -7.59 -3.55 20.57
C TYR A 10 -7.67 -4.60 19.44
N ASP A 11 -6.68 -4.60 18.54
CA ASP A 11 -6.64 -5.50 17.39
C ASP A 11 -6.41 -6.97 17.82
N PHE A 12 -5.65 -7.20 18.91
CA PHE A 12 -5.44 -8.53 19.48
C PHE A 12 -6.75 -9.15 20.01
N VAL A 13 -7.56 -8.38 20.73
CA VAL A 13 -8.85 -8.84 21.25
C VAL A 13 -9.81 -9.21 20.13
N VAL A 14 -9.84 -8.42 19.07
CA VAL A 14 -10.66 -8.70 17.89
C VAL A 14 -10.17 -9.94 17.15
N SER A 15 -8.89 -9.97 16.80
CA SER A 15 -8.33 -11.03 15.95
C SER A 15 -8.22 -12.38 16.65
N THR A 16 -8.00 -12.39 17.98
CA THR A 16 -7.81 -13.62 18.76
C THR A 16 -9.12 -14.16 19.33
N PHE A 17 -9.96 -13.29 19.86
CA PHE A 17 -11.19 -13.71 20.54
C PHE A 17 -12.44 -13.47 19.70
N GLY A 18 -12.42 -12.59 18.70
CA GLY A 18 -13.62 -12.18 17.97
C GLY A 18 -14.65 -11.50 18.89
N ALA A 19 -14.18 -10.72 19.89
CA ALA A 19 -15.05 -10.06 20.87
C ALA A 19 -16.00 -9.05 20.21
N TRP A 20 -15.61 -8.47 19.09
CA TRP A 20 -16.44 -7.69 18.16
C TRP A 20 -15.93 -7.87 16.73
N THR A 21 -16.69 -7.40 15.73
CA THR A 21 -16.28 -7.48 14.33
C THR A 21 -15.48 -6.27 13.89
N GLU A 22 -14.47 -6.49 13.05
CA GLU A 22 -13.72 -5.39 12.40
C GLU A 22 -14.48 -4.74 11.26
N SER A 23 -15.41 -5.47 10.62
CA SER A 23 -16.19 -4.97 9.49
C SER A 23 -17.65 -4.83 9.89
N VAL A 24 -18.15 -3.61 9.79
CA VAL A 24 -19.56 -3.27 10.03
C VAL A 24 -20.16 -2.79 8.73
N SER A 25 -21.34 -3.30 8.37
CA SER A 25 -22.03 -2.90 7.15
C SER A 25 -23.42 -2.37 7.42
N THR A 26 -23.96 -1.62 6.46
CA THR A 26 -25.35 -1.16 6.55
C THR A 26 -26.39 -2.29 6.58
N ARG A 27 -25.99 -3.53 6.28
CA ARG A 27 -26.83 -4.72 6.40
C ARG A 27 -27.26 -5.06 7.84
N ILE A 28 -26.63 -4.45 8.84
CA ILE A 28 -27.05 -4.56 10.24
C ILE A 28 -28.49 -4.10 10.49
N CYS A 29 -29.02 -3.24 9.63
CA CYS A 29 -30.38 -2.72 9.68
C CYS A 29 -31.22 -3.30 8.53
N ASP A 30 -32.49 -3.61 8.75
CA ASP A 30 -33.40 -4.11 7.72
C ASP A 30 -33.50 -3.20 6.49
N PHE A 31 -33.47 -1.88 6.71
CA PHE A 31 -33.44 -0.90 5.63
C PHE A 31 -32.15 -1.01 4.79
N GLY A 32 -31.01 -1.15 5.43
CA GLY A 32 -29.73 -1.31 4.74
C GLY A 32 -29.63 -2.64 3.98
N ALA A 33 -30.15 -3.73 4.54
CA ALA A 33 -30.25 -5.01 3.86
C ALA A 33 -31.13 -4.90 2.61
N MET A 34 -32.29 -4.24 2.71
CA MET A 34 -33.17 -3.96 1.57
C MET A 34 -32.47 -3.12 0.49
N CYS A 35 -31.66 -2.11 0.88
CA CYS A 35 -30.89 -1.31 -0.08
C CYS A 35 -29.81 -2.14 -0.78
N ALA A 36 -29.14 -3.03 -0.07
CA ALA A 36 -28.16 -3.95 -0.63
C ALA A 36 -28.77 -4.90 -1.66
N ASP A 37 -29.94 -5.46 -1.37
CA ASP A 37 -30.60 -6.43 -2.23
C ASP A 37 -31.25 -5.78 -3.46
N LYS A 38 -32.03 -4.70 -3.27
CA LYS A 38 -32.77 -4.05 -4.35
C LYS A 38 -31.95 -3.07 -5.17
N PHE A 39 -31.17 -2.23 -4.51
CA PHE A 39 -30.43 -1.13 -5.16
C PHE A 39 -28.95 -1.42 -5.31
N LYS A 40 -28.48 -2.56 -4.81
CA LYS A 40 -27.05 -2.93 -4.81
C LYS A 40 -26.14 -1.90 -4.11
N VAL A 41 -26.69 -1.13 -3.17
CA VAL A 41 -25.98 -0.11 -2.40
C VAL A 41 -25.61 -0.67 -1.04
N VAL A 42 -24.31 -0.73 -0.76
CA VAL A 42 -23.76 -1.16 0.53
C VAL A 42 -22.75 -0.13 1.00
N PHE A 43 -22.83 0.28 2.26
CA PHE A 43 -21.79 1.02 2.94
C PHE A 43 -21.15 0.10 3.98
N GLY A 44 -19.82 0.01 3.96
CA GLY A 44 -19.03 -0.75 4.92
C GLY A 44 -18.04 0.16 5.64
N LEU A 45 -17.77 -0.14 6.91
CA LEU A 45 -16.81 0.55 7.76
C LEU A 45 -15.95 -0.48 8.49
N ASN A 46 -14.64 -0.44 8.30
CA ASN A 46 -13.70 -1.19 9.11
C ASN A 46 -13.40 -0.43 10.40
N THR A 47 -13.53 -1.10 11.53
CA THR A 47 -13.36 -0.51 12.86
C THR A 47 -11.95 -0.69 13.43
N GLY A 48 -10.99 -1.16 12.62
CA GLY A 48 -9.62 -1.42 13.03
C GLY A 48 -8.84 -0.17 13.43
N ALA A 49 -8.03 -0.27 14.48
CA ALA A 49 -7.22 0.83 14.99
C ALA A 49 -6.19 1.33 13.97
N ALA A 50 -5.60 0.40 13.21
CA ALA A 50 -4.59 0.72 12.20
C ALA A 50 -5.15 1.59 11.06
N VAL A 51 -6.37 1.31 10.59
CA VAL A 51 -6.99 2.04 9.48
C VAL A 51 -7.42 3.45 9.92
N LEU A 52 -7.92 3.61 11.15
CA LEU A 52 -8.17 4.91 11.77
C LEU A 52 -6.88 5.75 11.83
N GLY A 53 -5.79 5.14 12.33
CA GLY A 53 -4.48 5.78 12.40
C GLY A 53 -3.94 6.20 11.04
N LEU A 54 -4.11 5.34 10.02
CA LEU A 54 -3.72 5.65 8.65
C LEU A 54 -4.47 6.87 8.12
N GLY A 55 -5.79 6.94 8.35
CA GLY A 55 -6.63 8.08 7.97
C GLY A 55 -6.16 9.39 8.61
N TYR A 56 -5.78 9.34 9.89
CA TYR A 56 -5.24 10.50 10.59
C TYR A 56 -3.93 11.02 9.95
N ILE A 57 -2.99 10.12 9.63
CA ILE A 57 -1.69 10.47 9.04
C ILE A 57 -1.86 11.02 7.62
N ILE A 58 -2.70 10.39 6.80
CA ILE A 58 -2.98 10.82 5.42
C ILE A 58 -3.64 12.20 5.39
N GLY A 59 -4.44 12.52 6.40
CA GLY A 59 -5.17 13.77 6.53
C GLY A 59 -6.44 13.83 5.68
N LEU A 60 -7.32 14.77 6.03
CA LEU A 60 -8.68 14.85 5.48
C LEU A 60 -8.71 15.01 3.96
N LYS A 61 -7.81 15.82 3.39
CA LYS A 61 -7.80 16.11 1.94
C LYS A 61 -7.63 14.85 1.09
N TYR A 62 -6.64 14.02 1.40
CA TYR A 62 -6.40 12.79 0.65
C TYR A 62 -7.40 11.70 1.01
N ALA A 63 -7.79 11.59 2.27
CA ALA A 63 -8.81 10.65 2.73
C ALA A 63 -10.16 10.87 2.00
N THR A 64 -10.60 12.12 1.85
CA THR A 64 -11.82 12.44 1.11
C THR A 64 -11.71 12.13 -0.39
N ILE A 65 -10.55 12.35 -1.02
CA ILE A 65 -10.34 12.02 -2.43
C ILE A 65 -10.41 10.50 -2.64
N ILE A 66 -9.76 9.72 -1.77
CA ILE A 66 -9.80 8.25 -1.83
C ILE A 66 -11.25 7.76 -1.64
N THR A 67 -11.93 8.24 -0.62
CA THR A 67 -13.30 7.82 -0.34
C THR A 67 -14.29 8.30 -1.41
N ALA A 68 -14.07 9.44 -2.05
CA ALA A 68 -14.85 9.87 -3.20
C ALA A 68 -14.75 8.88 -4.37
N GLY A 69 -13.56 8.30 -4.61
CA GLY A 69 -13.38 7.21 -5.57
C GLY A 69 -14.22 5.98 -5.20
N SER A 70 -14.23 5.59 -3.93
CA SER A 70 -15.09 4.50 -3.44
C SER A 70 -16.57 4.82 -3.59
N CYS A 71 -17.00 6.03 -3.23
CA CYS A 71 -18.39 6.46 -3.38
C CYS A 71 -18.84 6.41 -4.85
N LEU A 72 -17.99 6.83 -5.78
CA LEU A 72 -18.30 6.73 -7.20
C LEU A 72 -18.62 5.30 -7.62
N VAL A 73 -17.81 4.34 -7.16
CA VAL A 73 -18.01 2.93 -7.53
C VAL A 73 -19.20 2.33 -6.79
N TRP A 74 -19.25 2.43 -5.47
CA TRP A 74 -20.24 1.74 -4.64
C TRP A 74 -21.63 2.35 -4.70
N PHE A 75 -21.76 3.66 -4.97
CA PHE A 75 -23.07 4.35 -5.00
C PHE A 75 -23.51 4.74 -6.41
N LEU A 76 -22.63 4.65 -7.41
CA LEU A 76 -23.02 4.96 -8.79
C LEU A 76 -22.79 3.77 -9.74
N VAL A 77 -21.52 3.26 -9.85
CA VAL A 77 -21.19 2.23 -10.82
C VAL A 77 -21.87 0.90 -10.50
N VAL A 78 -21.76 0.42 -9.27
CA VAL A 78 -22.34 -0.88 -8.84
C VAL A 78 -23.88 -0.89 -8.97
N PRO A 79 -24.61 0.12 -8.48
CA PRO A 79 -26.06 0.19 -8.69
C PRO A 79 -26.47 0.31 -10.16
N LEU A 80 -25.75 1.12 -10.94
CA LEU A 80 -26.03 1.31 -12.37
C LEU A 80 -25.86 -0.01 -13.14
N VAL A 81 -24.73 -0.70 -12.93
CA VAL A 81 -24.46 -1.99 -13.54
C VAL A 81 -25.50 -3.04 -13.06
N GLY A 82 -25.81 -3.04 -11.77
CA GLY A 82 -26.84 -3.90 -11.21
C GLY A 82 -28.24 -3.67 -11.78
N SER A 83 -28.55 -2.47 -12.26
CA SER A 83 -29.83 -2.19 -12.92
C SER A 83 -29.88 -2.60 -14.39
N VAL A 84 -28.75 -2.74 -15.06
CA VAL A 84 -28.64 -3.04 -16.50
C VAL A 84 -28.50 -4.53 -16.78
N ILE A 85 -27.85 -5.29 -15.88
CA ILE A 85 -27.64 -6.74 -16.08
C ILE A 85 -28.94 -7.50 -15.83
N PRO A 86 -29.43 -8.32 -16.77
CA PRO A 86 -30.70 -9.04 -16.65
C PRO A 86 -30.84 -9.93 -15.42
N ASP A 87 -29.73 -10.53 -14.95
CA ASP A 87 -29.69 -11.44 -13.79
C ASP A 87 -29.11 -10.77 -12.51
N ALA A 88 -29.11 -9.46 -12.47
CA ALA A 88 -28.49 -8.70 -11.35
C ALA A 88 -29.12 -9.00 -9.98
N ALA A 89 -30.35 -9.49 -9.93
CA ALA A 89 -31.01 -9.87 -8.68
C ALA A 89 -30.24 -10.98 -7.94
N SER A 90 -29.59 -11.88 -8.67
CA SER A 90 -28.82 -13.01 -8.13
C SER A 90 -27.37 -12.68 -7.80
N VAL A 91 -26.84 -11.53 -8.30
CA VAL A 91 -25.44 -11.13 -8.13
C VAL A 91 -25.28 -10.19 -6.92
N SER A 92 -24.34 -10.50 -6.05
CA SER A 92 -24.07 -9.65 -4.88
C SER A 92 -23.39 -8.32 -5.27
N PRO A 93 -23.59 -7.23 -4.51
CA PRO A 93 -22.89 -5.96 -4.75
C PRO A 93 -21.37 -6.09 -4.75
N GLU A 94 -20.83 -6.97 -3.92
CA GLU A 94 -19.39 -7.26 -3.82
C GLU A 94 -18.86 -7.92 -5.09
N GLN A 95 -19.65 -8.79 -5.72
CA GLN A 95 -19.26 -9.41 -7.00
C GLN A 95 -19.29 -8.38 -8.13
N LEU A 96 -20.34 -7.55 -8.20
CA LEU A 96 -20.40 -6.44 -9.17
C LEU A 96 -19.22 -5.46 -9.00
N PHE A 97 -18.84 -5.19 -7.76
CA PHE A 97 -17.65 -4.40 -7.47
C PHE A 97 -16.38 -5.06 -8.01
N LYS A 98 -16.21 -6.37 -7.83
CA LYS A 98 -15.04 -7.11 -8.33
C LYS A 98 -14.99 -7.13 -9.85
N ASP A 99 -16.12 -7.30 -10.52
CA ASP A 99 -16.17 -7.51 -11.97
C ASP A 99 -16.15 -6.19 -12.74
N PHE A 100 -16.68 -5.10 -12.18
CA PHE A 100 -16.78 -3.80 -12.87
C PHE A 100 -16.03 -2.66 -12.17
N GLY A 101 -16.20 -2.48 -10.88
CA GLY A 101 -15.61 -1.39 -10.13
C GLY A 101 -14.09 -1.44 -10.06
N ARG A 102 -13.55 -2.60 -9.68
CA ARG A 102 -12.10 -2.82 -9.60
C ARG A 102 -11.37 -2.61 -10.92
N PRO A 103 -11.83 -3.15 -12.07
CA PRO A 103 -11.17 -2.91 -13.33
C PRO A 103 -11.08 -1.43 -13.71
N ILE A 104 -12.12 -0.63 -13.45
CA ILE A 104 -12.06 0.82 -13.67
C ILE A 104 -10.97 1.44 -12.78
N GLY A 105 -10.92 1.08 -11.51
CA GLY A 105 -9.86 1.51 -10.58
C GLY A 105 -8.46 1.15 -11.08
N ILE A 106 -8.24 -0.07 -11.58
CA ILE A 106 -6.97 -0.54 -12.13
C ILE A 106 -6.53 0.32 -13.32
N GLY A 107 -7.44 0.55 -14.28
CA GLY A 107 -7.14 1.41 -15.44
C GLY A 107 -6.75 2.83 -15.02
N GLY A 108 -7.43 3.38 -14.02
CA GLY A 108 -7.11 4.68 -13.44
C GLY A 108 -5.73 4.71 -12.76
N ILE A 109 -5.38 3.69 -11.96
CA ILE A 109 -4.07 3.57 -11.31
C ILE A 109 -2.96 3.48 -12.36
N ALA A 110 -3.15 2.65 -13.39
CA ALA A 110 -2.18 2.49 -14.47
C ALA A 110 -1.91 3.80 -15.19
N MET A 111 -2.95 4.52 -15.59
CA MET A 111 -2.81 5.81 -16.28
C MET A 111 -2.20 6.88 -15.36
N ALA A 112 -2.62 6.96 -14.11
CA ALA A 112 -2.04 7.89 -13.13
C ALA A 112 -0.54 7.62 -12.90
N GLY A 113 -0.13 6.35 -12.89
CA GLY A 113 1.27 5.93 -12.84
C GLY A 113 2.06 6.41 -14.07
N LEU A 114 1.52 6.20 -15.28
CA LEU A 114 2.14 6.68 -16.54
C LEU A 114 2.32 8.21 -16.54
N VAL A 115 1.27 8.94 -16.18
CA VAL A 115 1.34 10.41 -16.08
C VAL A 115 2.39 10.84 -15.05
N GLY A 116 2.48 10.12 -13.92
CA GLY A 116 3.50 10.35 -12.91
C GLY A 116 4.92 10.23 -13.45
N ILE A 117 5.21 9.18 -14.24
CA ILE A 117 6.51 8.97 -14.88
C ILE A 117 6.82 10.09 -15.87
N VAL A 118 5.86 10.44 -16.74
CA VAL A 118 6.04 11.52 -17.73
C VAL A 118 6.33 12.87 -17.05
N ARG A 119 5.61 13.20 -16.00
CA ARG A 119 5.85 14.43 -15.21
C ARG A 119 7.25 14.47 -14.55
N GLN A 120 7.81 13.32 -14.23
CA GLN A 120 9.12 13.19 -13.58
C GLN A 120 10.26 12.89 -14.58
N ALA A 121 10.01 12.92 -15.89
CA ALA A 121 11.02 12.65 -16.92
C ALA A 121 12.25 13.56 -16.81
N GLY A 122 12.08 14.82 -16.37
CA GLY A 122 13.19 15.73 -16.11
C GLY A 122 14.13 15.24 -15.00
N ILE A 123 13.58 14.68 -13.93
CA ILE A 123 14.34 14.11 -12.79
C ILE A 123 15.11 12.86 -13.23
N ILE A 124 14.45 11.99 -14.01
CA ILE A 124 15.07 10.79 -14.58
C ILE A 124 16.28 11.18 -15.44
N ARG A 125 16.13 12.20 -16.32
CA ARG A 125 17.22 12.70 -17.16
C ARG A 125 18.38 13.26 -16.32
N GLN A 126 18.11 13.97 -15.24
CA GLN A 126 19.16 14.48 -14.34
C GLN A 126 19.90 13.34 -13.64
N ALA A 127 19.20 12.32 -13.16
CA ALA A 127 19.79 11.17 -12.50
C ALA A 127 20.72 10.38 -13.45
N LEU A 128 20.28 10.16 -14.70
CA LEU A 128 21.12 9.54 -15.74
C LEU A 128 22.36 10.39 -16.02
N GLY A 129 22.21 11.71 -16.10
CA GLY A 129 23.35 12.62 -16.30
C GLY A 129 24.37 12.59 -15.19
N LEU A 130 23.93 12.47 -13.91
CA LEU A 130 24.81 12.33 -12.77
C LEU A 130 25.54 10.98 -12.77
N ALA A 131 24.84 9.87 -13.03
CA ALA A 131 25.44 8.54 -13.10
C ALA A 131 26.54 8.47 -14.19
N VAL A 132 26.29 9.04 -15.37
CA VAL A 132 27.28 9.07 -16.47
C VAL A 132 28.49 9.94 -16.10
N LYS A 133 28.29 11.09 -15.44
CA LYS A 133 29.39 11.97 -15.00
C LYS A 133 30.29 11.31 -13.96
N GLU A 134 29.71 10.59 -13.00
CA GLU A 134 30.48 9.90 -11.96
C GLU A 134 31.22 8.66 -12.50
N LEU A 135 30.62 7.94 -13.45
CA LEU A 135 31.29 6.83 -14.14
C LEU A 135 32.43 7.32 -15.04
N GLY A 136 32.33 8.54 -15.59
CA GLY A 136 33.35 9.15 -16.47
C GLY A 136 34.64 9.62 -15.77
N GLY A 137 34.80 9.33 -14.46
CA GLY A 137 36.06 9.48 -13.76
C GLY A 137 36.57 10.91 -13.53
N LYS A 138 35.76 11.93 -13.78
CA LYS A 138 36.05 13.29 -13.30
C LYS A 138 35.84 13.31 -11.79
N LYS A 139 36.94 13.16 -11.03
CA LYS A 139 36.97 13.44 -9.60
C LYS A 139 36.39 14.80 -9.37
N THR A 140 35.13 14.86 -8.98
CA THR A 140 34.56 16.08 -8.42
C THR A 140 35.34 16.35 -7.14
N ALA A 141 35.84 17.56 -7.04
CA ALA A 141 36.73 18.12 -6.02
C ALA A 141 36.64 17.41 -4.65
N GLU A 142 37.84 17.22 -4.05
CA GLU A 142 38.09 16.93 -2.65
C GLU A 142 36.85 16.54 -1.83
N GLN A 143 36.69 15.22 -1.68
CA GLN A 143 35.70 14.70 -0.74
C GLN A 143 35.99 15.36 0.60
N THR A 144 35.10 16.26 0.99
CA THR A 144 35.12 16.87 2.29
C THR A 144 35.28 15.79 3.34
N THR A 145 36.32 15.89 4.14
CA THR A 145 36.71 14.92 5.17
C THR A 145 35.74 14.85 6.34
N VAL A 146 34.61 15.57 6.26
CA VAL A 146 33.58 15.63 7.31
C VAL A 146 32.84 14.30 7.39
N ARG A 147 32.87 13.68 8.55
CA ARG A 147 32.27 12.38 8.83
C ARG A 147 30.79 12.26 8.41
N THR A 148 30.03 13.31 8.59
CA THR A 148 28.58 13.37 8.29
C THR A 148 28.25 13.48 6.81
N GLN A 149 29.24 13.61 5.94
CA GLN A 149 29.09 13.67 4.48
C GLN A 149 29.80 12.50 3.77
N ARG A 150 30.25 11.51 4.54
CA ARG A 150 30.98 10.36 3.99
C ARG A 150 30.01 9.25 3.59
N ASP A 151 29.87 9.04 2.28
CA ASP A 151 29.08 7.96 1.66
C ASP A 151 29.95 6.75 1.29
N LEU A 152 29.31 5.65 0.86
CA LEU A 152 29.98 4.52 0.24
C LEU A 152 30.61 4.95 -1.09
N THR A 153 31.76 4.35 -1.40
CA THR A 153 32.43 4.67 -2.65
C THR A 153 31.65 4.14 -3.85
N MET A 154 31.61 4.88 -4.95
CA MET A 154 30.92 4.48 -6.18
C MET A 154 31.42 3.11 -6.71
N ARG A 155 32.68 2.80 -6.52
CA ARG A 155 33.26 1.48 -6.90
C ARG A 155 32.58 0.34 -6.13
N LEU A 156 32.38 0.52 -4.82
CA LEU A 156 31.71 -0.48 -3.98
C LEU A 156 30.25 -0.63 -4.40
N ILE A 157 29.55 0.48 -4.60
CA ILE A 157 28.16 0.50 -5.06
C ILE A 157 28.02 -0.27 -6.37
N LEU A 158 28.84 0.03 -7.36
CA LEU A 158 28.83 -0.65 -8.66
C LEU A 158 29.12 -2.16 -8.53
N THR A 159 30.10 -2.52 -7.70
CA THR A 159 30.41 -3.93 -7.43
C THR A 159 29.24 -4.67 -6.83
N VAL A 160 28.54 -4.07 -5.84
CA VAL A 160 27.37 -4.66 -5.22
C VAL A 160 26.20 -4.77 -6.21
N VAL A 161 25.98 -3.76 -7.06
CA VAL A 161 24.96 -3.80 -8.11
C VAL A 161 25.24 -4.94 -9.09
N ILE A 162 26.48 -5.09 -9.56
CA ILE A 162 26.86 -6.18 -10.47
C ILE A 162 26.70 -7.55 -9.79
N ALA A 163 27.09 -7.68 -8.54
CA ALA A 163 26.92 -8.92 -7.77
C ALA A 163 25.42 -9.27 -7.59
N THR A 164 24.59 -8.27 -7.32
CA THR A 164 23.13 -8.44 -7.21
C THR A 164 22.52 -8.87 -8.55
N LEU A 165 22.91 -8.24 -9.65
CA LEU A 165 22.47 -8.64 -10.99
C LEU A 165 22.90 -10.07 -11.35
N ALA A 166 24.13 -10.47 -10.99
CA ALA A 166 24.59 -11.84 -11.18
C ALA A 166 23.78 -12.83 -10.32
N ALA A 167 23.50 -12.50 -9.08
CA ALA A 167 22.64 -13.31 -8.20
C ALA A 167 21.22 -13.43 -8.76
N LEU A 168 20.64 -12.34 -9.26
CA LEU A 168 19.32 -12.32 -9.90
C LEU A 168 19.31 -13.14 -11.19
N LEU A 169 20.39 -13.10 -11.99
CA LEU A 169 20.52 -13.92 -13.19
C LEU A 169 20.47 -15.40 -12.84
N VAL A 170 21.25 -15.83 -11.82
CA VAL A 170 21.23 -17.23 -11.34
C VAL A 170 19.83 -17.58 -10.81
N PHE A 171 19.24 -16.72 -10.03
CA PHE A 171 17.90 -16.95 -9.48
C PHE A 171 16.82 -17.07 -10.57
N PHE A 172 16.79 -16.17 -11.56
CA PHE A 172 15.83 -16.26 -12.66
C PHE A 172 16.09 -17.49 -13.54
N GLN A 173 17.35 -17.82 -13.82
CA GLN A 173 17.67 -18.96 -14.67
C GLN A 173 17.26 -20.30 -14.05
N PHE A 174 17.60 -20.53 -12.80
CA PHE A 174 17.42 -21.83 -12.15
C PHE A 174 16.17 -21.90 -11.27
N GLY A 175 15.66 -20.77 -10.81
CA GLY A 175 14.50 -20.72 -9.90
C GLY A 175 13.16 -20.41 -10.55
N VAL A 176 13.14 -19.69 -11.70
CA VAL A 176 11.89 -19.15 -12.25
C VAL A 176 11.66 -19.52 -13.72
N LEU A 177 12.62 -19.34 -14.61
CA LEU A 177 12.41 -19.34 -16.07
C LEU A 177 13.04 -20.55 -16.79
N GLY A 178 14.24 -20.95 -16.46
CA GLY A 178 14.95 -22.08 -17.11
C GLY A 178 15.43 -21.81 -18.55
N ASN A 179 15.06 -20.68 -19.17
CA ASN A 179 15.43 -20.30 -20.53
C ASN A 179 16.30 -19.03 -20.53
N TRP A 180 17.50 -19.11 -21.10
CA TRP A 180 18.47 -18.00 -21.12
C TRP A 180 17.96 -16.72 -21.79
N ALA A 181 17.22 -16.84 -22.91
CA ALA A 181 16.68 -15.67 -23.60
C ALA A 181 15.65 -14.94 -22.72
N GLN A 182 14.74 -15.68 -22.10
CA GLN A 182 13.72 -15.12 -21.19
C GLN A 182 14.36 -14.54 -19.93
N THR A 183 15.38 -15.20 -19.39
CA THR A 183 16.14 -14.73 -18.23
C THR A 183 16.85 -13.41 -18.49
N LEU A 184 17.49 -13.25 -19.64
CA LEU A 184 18.16 -12.00 -20.00
C LEU A 184 17.15 -10.86 -20.19
N VAL A 185 16.00 -11.13 -20.81
CA VAL A 185 14.91 -10.13 -20.95
C VAL A 185 14.37 -9.74 -19.58
N ALA A 186 14.09 -10.71 -18.70
CA ALA A 186 13.62 -10.44 -17.34
C ALA A 186 14.62 -9.59 -16.54
N LEU A 187 15.91 -9.92 -16.63
CA LEU A 187 16.98 -9.15 -15.98
C LEU A 187 17.08 -7.73 -16.51
N ALA A 188 16.96 -7.54 -17.84
CA ALA A 188 16.95 -6.21 -18.47
C ALA A 188 15.74 -5.38 -18.00
N ILE A 189 14.55 -5.99 -17.94
CA ILE A 189 13.34 -5.34 -17.41
C ILE A 189 13.57 -4.88 -15.97
N VAL A 190 14.03 -5.77 -15.10
CA VAL A 190 14.32 -5.46 -13.69
C VAL A 190 15.31 -4.31 -13.59
N PHE A 191 16.42 -4.38 -14.29
CA PHE A 191 17.46 -3.35 -14.21
C PHE A 191 16.97 -1.98 -14.65
N VAL A 192 16.33 -1.90 -15.81
CA VAL A 192 15.84 -0.63 -16.37
C VAL A 192 14.72 -0.06 -15.50
N ILE A 193 13.71 -0.86 -15.18
CA ILE A 193 12.55 -0.38 -14.43
C ILE A 193 12.94 -0.04 -12.98
N ALA A 194 13.73 -0.88 -12.31
CA ALA A 194 14.18 -0.59 -10.95
C ALA A 194 14.97 0.71 -10.90
N PHE A 195 15.92 0.93 -11.81
CA PHE A 195 16.71 2.16 -11.86
C PHE A 195 15.84 3.39 -12.06
N LEU A 196 14.92 3.37 -13.04
CA LEU A 196 14.05 4.50 -13.33
C LEU A 196 13.10 4.79 -12.16
N PHE A 197 12.46 3.78 -11.64
CA PHE A 197 11.43 3.94 -10.62
C PHE A 197 12.00 4.24 -9.23
N THR A 198 13.16 3.70 -8.85
CA THR A 198 13.81 4.05 -7.58
C THR A 198 14.24 5.51 -7.56
N THR A 199 14.72 6.02 -8.68
CA THR A 199 15.06 7.45 -8.82
C THR A 199 13.83 8.33 -8.61
N VAL A 200 12.70 7.97 -9.21
CA VAL A 200 11.43 8.69 -9.07
C VAL A 200 10.90 8.59 -7.64
N ALA A 201 10.93 7.41 -7.05
CA ALA A 201 10.46 7.18 -5.68
C ALA A 201 11.29 7.96 -4.66
N ALA A 202 12.62 7.95 -4.78
CA ALA A 202 13.50 8.69 -3.89
C ALA A 202 13.22 10.20 -3.92
N ASN A 203 13.03 10.78 -5.11
CA ASN A 203 12.66 12.19 -5.25
C ASN A 203 11.26 12.49 -4.70
N ALA A 204 10.29 11.63 -4.97
CA ALA A 204 8.93 11.81 -4.46
C ALA A 204 8.91 11.88 -2.93
N ILE A 205 9.64 10.98 -2.26
CA ILE A 205 9.76 10.98 -0.81
C ILE A 205 10.50 12.21 -0.29
N ALA A 206 11.61 12.59 -0.93
CA ALA A 206 12.38 13.74 -0.50
C ALA A 206 11.58 15.06 -0.56
N ILE A 207 10.67 15.19 -1.52
CA ILE A 207 9.87 16.41 -1.75
C ILE A 207 8.52 16.35 -1.06
N VAL A 208 7.79 15.23 -1.17
CA VAL A 208 6.38 15.12 -0.76
C VAL A 208 6.21 14.29 0.52
N GLY A 209 7.22 13.50 0.90
CA GLY A 209 7.16 12.60 2.06
C GLY A 209 6.34 11.33 1.85
N THR A 210 5.85 11.08 0.62
CA THR A 210 5.05 9.88 0.29
C THR A 210 5.76 9.01 -0.74
N ASN A 211 5.64 7.69 -0.57
CA ASN A 211 6.24 6.72 -1.49
C ASN A 211 5.17 6.15 -2.45
N PRO A 212 5.25 6.40 -3.77
CA PRO A 212 4.27 5.94 -4.75
C PRO A 212 4.47 4.45 -5.17
N VAL A 213 4.93 3.59 -4.26
CA VAL A 213 5.32 2.19 -4.55
C VAL A 213 4.21 1.39 -5.20
N SER A 214 2.97 1.46 -4.70
CA SER A 214 1.86 0.64 -5.19
C SER A 214 1.54 0.89 -6.67
N GLY A 215 1.48 2.16 -7.08
CA GLY A 215 1.24 2.53 -8.47
C GLY A 215 2.38 2.10 -9.41
N MET A 216 3.61 2.32 -9.00
CA MET A 216 4.81 1.95 -9.78
C MET A 216 4.97 0.43 -9.87
N THR A 217 4.63 -0.32 -8.83
CA THR A 217 4.66 -1.79 -8.87
C THR A 217 3.62 -2.33 -9.84
N LEU A 218 2.38 -1.81 -9.83
CA LEU A 218 1.35 -2.19 -10.82
C LEU A 218 1.81 -1.90 -12.24
N MET A 219 2.42 -0.74 -12.48
CA MET A 219 3.01 -0.42 -13.79
C MET A 219 4.11 -1.40 -14.19
N THR A 220 4.99 -1.77 -13.26
CA THR A 220 6.02 -2.78 -13.51
C THR A 220 5.40 -4.10 -13.94
N LEU A 221 4.34 -4.54 -13.26
CA LEU A 221 3.64 -5.77 -13.56
C LEU A 221 2.98 -5.72 -14.95
N ILE A 222 2.34 -4.62 -15.31
CA ILE A 222 1.74 -4.45 -16.64
C ILE A 222 2.83 -4.49 -17.71
N LEU A 223 3.88 -3.70 -17.57
CA LEU A 223 4.97 -3.61 -18.55
C LEU A 223 5.71 -4.95 -18.69
N SER A 224 6.06 -5.59 -17.57
CA SER A 224 6.74 -6.90 -17.61
C SER A 224 5.85 -7.97 -18.20
N SER A 225 4.56 -7.99 -17.89
CA SER A 225 3.60 -8.94 -18.46
C SER A 225 3.48 -8.80 -19.97
N LEU A 226 3.35 -7.57 -20.48
CA LEU A 226 3.27 -7.31 -21.93
C LEU A 226 4.55 -7.77 -22.64
N VAL A 227 5.73 -7.46 -22.08
CA VAL A 227 7.00 -7.89 -22.68
C VAL A 227 7.18 -9.40 -22.62
N LEU A 228 6.85 -10.04 -21.47
CA LEU A 228 6.96 -11.50 -21.34
C LEU A 228 6.03 -12.24 -22.30
N VAL A 229 4.80 -11.79 -22.47
CA VAL A 229 3.85 -12.35 -23.45
C VAL A 229 4.38 -12.18 -24.86
N SER A 230 4.98 -11.05 -25.21
CA SER A 230 5.54 -10.80 -26.54
C SER A 230 6.71 -11.74 -26.92
N ILE A 231 7.41 -12.28 -25.92
CA ILE A 231 8.47 -13.30 -26.11
C ILE A 231 7.97 -14.74 -25.90
N GLY A 232 6.65 -14.94 -25.89
CA GLY A 232 6.03 -16.26 -25.80
C GLY A 232 5.93 -16.85 -24.41
N LEU A 233 6.15 -16.07 -23.34
CA LEU A 233 6.00 -16.52 -21.96
C LEU A 233 4.61 -16.13 -21.43
N SER A 234 3.70 -17.08 -21.37
CA SER A 234 2.31 -16.89 -20.93
C SER A 234 1.88 -17.96 -19.92
N GLY A 235 0.65 -17.88 -19.42
CA GLY A 235 0.10 -18.82 -18.45
C GLY A 235 0.74 -18.72 -17.08
N LYS A 236 0.71 -19.81 -16.32
CA LYS A 236 1.19 -19.85 -14.91
C LYS A 236 2.67 -19.49 -14.77
N SER A 237 3.52 -19.95 -15.67
CA SER A 237 4.96 -19.64 -15.64
C SER A 237 5.22 -18.15 -15.92
N GLY A 238 4.48 -17.58 -16.89
CA GLY A 238 4.53 -16.14 -17.17
C GLY A 238 4.05 -15.30 -16.00
N MET A 239 2.95 -15.68 -15.35
CA MET A 239 2.45 -14.99 -14.14
C MET A 239 3.47 -15.03 -13.01
N THR A 240 4.08 -16.19 -12.75
CA THR A 240 5.12 -16.31 -11.71
C THR A 240 6.30 -15.41 -12.02
N ALA A 241 6.78 -15.42 -13.26
CA ALA A 241 7.90 -14.56 -13.68
C ALA A 241 7.57 -13.07 -13.52
N ALA A 242 6.40 -12.63 -13.97
CA ALA A 242 5.96 -11.23 -13.82
C ALA A 242 5.85 -10.82 -12.35
N LEU A 243 5.29 -11.67 -11.49
CA LEU A 243 5.18 -11.43 -10.05
C LEU A 243 6.55 -11.33 -9.38
N VAL A 244 7.49 -12.18 -9.74
CA VAL A 244 8.86 -12.13 -9.22
C VAL A 244 9.58 -10.85 -9.68
N ILE A 245 9.47 -10.49 -10.95
CA ILE A 245 10.00 -9.22 -11.48
C ILE A 245 9.39 -8.04 -10.71
N GLY A 246 8.06 -8.01 -10.58
CA GLY A 246 7.36 -6.98 -9.82
C GLY A 246 7.80 -6.93 -8.35
N GLY A 247 8.01 -8.08 -7.71
CA GLY A 247 8.50 -8.19 -6.34
C GLY A 247 9.90 -7.62 -6.16
N VAL A 248 10.82 -7.93 -7.07
CA VAL A 248 12.19 -7.38 -7.05
C VAL A 248 12.17 -5.85 -7.21
N VAL A 249 11.42 -5.34 -8.18
CA VAL A 249 11.30 -3.89 -8.39
C VAL A 249 10.59 -3.22 -7.22
N CYS A 250 9.53 -3.83 -6.67
CA CYS A 250 8.84 -3.31 -5.49
C CYS A 250 9.76 -3.22 -4.28
N THR A 251 10.59 -4.23 -4.05
CA THR A 251 11.60 -4.24 -2.98
C THR A 251 12.59 -3.09 -3.16
N ALA A 252 13.11 -2.89 -4.38
CA ALA A 252 14.01 -1.78 -4.69
C ALA A 252 13.36 -0.41 -4.43
N LEU A 253 12.10 -0.23 -4.86
CA LEU A 253 11.32 0.99 -4.64
C LEU A 253 11.08 1.27 -3.15
N SER A 254 10.64 0.27 -2.40
CA SER A 254 10.40 0.37 -0.96
C SER A 254 11.68 0.71 -0.20
N MET A 255 12.77 0.05 -0.57
CA MET A 255 14.07 0.28 0.05
C MET A 255 14.57 1.70 -0.24
N ALA A 256 14.51 2.17 -1.49
CA ALA A 256 14.92 3.53 -1.85
C ALA A 256 14.12 4.57 -1.04
N GLY A 257 12.82 4.38 -0.94
CA GLY A 257 11.95 5.28 -0.20
C GLY A 257 12.21 5.29 1.31
N GLY A 258 12.26 4.14 1.94
CA GLY A 258 12.55 4.02 3.38
C GLY A 258 13.92 4.56 3.72
N PHE A 259 14.91 4.34 2.85
CA PHE A 259 16.27 4.78 3.11
C PHE A 259 16.45 6.31 3.07
N ILE A 260 15.72 7.02 2.22
CA ILE A 260 15.72 8.51 2.22
C ILE A 260 15.28 9.06 3.58
N THR A 261 14.26 8.46 4.21
CA THR A 261 13.82 8.88 5.54
C THR A 261 14.85 8.53 6.62
N ASP A 262 15.48 7.37 6.54
CA ASP A 262 16.55 6.97 7.46
C ASP A 262 17.77 7.91 7.37
N LEU A 263 18.17 8.30 6.16
CA LEU A 263 19.24 9.27 5.95
C LEU A 263 18.91 10.64 6.52
N LYS A 264 17.64 11.07 6.41
CA LYS A 264 17.18 12.32 7.00
C LYS A 264 17.26 12.31 8.53
N ILE A 265 16.83 11.21 9.15
CA ILE A 265 16.98 11.01 10.60
C ILE A 265 18.46 10.99 10.98
N GLY A 266 19.27 10.26 10.23
CA GLY A 266 20.73 10.20 10.42
C GLY A 266 21.40 11.56 10.33
N TYR A 267 20.94 12.42 9.44
CA TYR A 267 21.40 13.80 9.33
C TYR A 267 21.11 14.61 10.61
N TRP A 268 19.91 14.51 11.16
CA TRP A 268 19.53 15.22 12.39
C TRP A 268 20.32 14.76 13.62
N ILE A 269 20.61 13.47 13.73
CA ILE A 269 21.39 12.92 14.87
C ILE A 269 22.91 12.87 14.62
N GLY A 270 23.37 13.34 13.47
CA GLY A 270 24.79 13.39 13.11
C GLY A 270 25.43 12.03 12.84
N THR A 271 24.70 11.08 12.27
CA THR A 271 25.22 9.76 11.90
C THR A 271 26.09 9.82 10.64
N THR A 272 26.97 8.86 10.45
CA THR A 272 27.75 8.72 9.22
C THR A 272 26.93 7.99 8.17
N PRO A 273 26.59 8.58 7.00
CA PRO A 273 25.78 7.93 5.97
C PRO A 273 26.31 6.56 5.53
N ALA A 274 27.61 6.44 5.27
CA ALA A 274 28.23 5.18 4.87
C ALA A 274 28.00 4.01 5.87
N LYS A 275 27.90 4.32 7.17
CA LYS A 275 27.58 3.30 8.18
C LYS A 275 26.10 2.89 8.10
N GLN A 276 25.19 3.86 7.90
CA GLN A 276 23.76 3.56 7.71
C GLN A 276 23.54 2.68 6.46
N GLU A 277 24.21 3.03 5.36
CA GLU A 277 24.17 2.27 4.12
C GLU A 277 24.67 0.81 4.33
N ALA A 278 25.81 0.63 4.96
CA ALA A 278 26.38 -0.70 5.21
C ALA A 278 25.47 -1.58 6.11
N TRP A 279 24.98 -1.03 7.23
CA TRP A 279 24.13 -1.79 8.14
C TRP A 279 22.74 -2.09 7.57
N LYS A 280 22.29 -1.32 6.57
CA LYS A 280 21.01 -1.57 5.89
C LYS A 280 20.98 -2.94 5.21
N PHE A 281 22.11 -3.42 4.66
CA PHE A 281 22.18 -4.75 4.06
C PHE A 281 21.87 -5.86 5.08
N LEU A 282 22.46 -5.78 6.27
CA LEU A 282 22.19 -6.76 7.33
C LEU A 282 20.72 -6.69 7.78
N GLY A 283 20.21 -5.48 8.01
CA GLY A 283 18.79 -5.27 8.37
C GLY A 283 17.84 -5.84 7.33
N THR A 284 18.13 -5.65 6.04
CA THR A 284 17.34 -6.19 4.93
C THR A 284 17.35 -7.72 4.90
N ALA A 285 18.53 -8.35 5.11
CA ALA A 285 18.63 -9.81 5.14
C ALA A 285 17.83 -10.43 6.29
N VAL A 286 17.92 -9.85 7.49
CA VAL A 286 17.15 -10.31 8.68
C VAL A 286 15.65 -10.10 8.44
N SER A 287 15.25 -8.94 7.91
CA SER A 287 13.84 -8.66 7.61
C SER A 287 13.27 -9.62 6.57
N ALA A 288 14.04 -9.92 5.51
CA ALA A 288 13.62 -10.85 4.47
C ALA A 288 13.35 -12.25 5.03
N ALA A 289 14.25 -12.76 5.88
CA ALA A 289 14.08 -14.06 6.54
C ALA A 289 12.85 -14.06 7.49
N THR A 290 12.69 -12.99 8.28
CA THR A 290 11.56 -12.84 9.20
C THR A 290 10.23 -12.77 8.45
N VAL A 291 10.15 -11.96 7.40
CA VAL A 291 8.93 -11.82 6.59
C VAL A 291 8.56 -13.14 5.92
N ALA A 292 9.52 -13.87 5.37
CA ALA A 292 9.26 -15.19 4.79
C ALA A 292 8.66 -16.16 5.83
N GLY A 293 9.20 -16.19 7.05
CA GLY A 293 8.65 -16.98 8.16
C GLY A 293 7.23 -16.56 8.54
N VAL A 294 6.98 -15.27 8.68
CA VAL A 294 5.65 -14.72 8.99
C VAL A 294 4.65 -15.06 7.90
N MET A 295 5.01 -14.93 6.61
CA MET A 295 4.13 -15.29 5.49
C MET A 295 3.73 -16.76 5.50
N ILE A 296 4.65 -17.66 5.87
CA ILE A 296 4.34 -19.10 6.01
C ILE A 296 3.32 -19.31 7.13
N VAL A 297 3.51 -18.66 8.29
CA VAL A 297 2.58 -18.73 9.42
C VAL A 297 1.20 -18.21 9.03
N LEU A 298 1.12 -17.02 8.44
CA LEU A 298 -0.15 -16.41 8.00
C LEU A 298 -0.88 -17.28 6.98
N ASN A 299 -0.16 -17.83 6.00
CA ASN A 299 -0.76 -18.71 5.00
C ASN A 299 -1.32 -19.99 5.60
N ARG A 300 -0.65 -20.57 6.59
CA ARG A 300 -1.11 -21.81 7.25
C ARG A 300 -2.27 -21.55 8.23
N THR A 301 -2.34 -20.35 8.81
CA THR A 301 -3.34 -20.00 9.81
C THR A 301 -4.64 -19.51 9.20
N TYR A 302 -4.57 -18.59 8.24
CA TYR A 302 -5.74 -17.94 7.64
C TYR A 302 -5.93 -18.30 6.16
N GLY A 303 -4.85 -18.67 5.47
CA GLY A 303 -4.83 -18.76 4.01
C GLY A 303 -4.86 -17.38 3.33
N PHE A 304 -4.62 -17.38 2.01
CA PHE A 304 -4.71 -16.18 1.18
C PHE A 304 -5.83 -16.26 0.16
N VAL A 305 -6.51 -17.42 0.07
CA VAL A 305 -7.59 -17.69 -0.90
C VAL A 305 -8.72 -18.41 -0.17
N GLY A 306 -9.97 -18.02 -0.46
CA GLY A 306 -11.17 -18.66 0.09
C GLY A 306 -11.94 -17.77 1.05
N GLU A 307 -12.99 -18.33 1.64
CA GLU A 307 -13.79 -17.63 2.67
C GLU A 307 -13.00 -17.51 3.96
N GLY A 308 -13.01 -16.34 4.58
CA GLY A 308 -12.24 -16.06 5.80
C GLY A 308 -10.74 -15.86 5.60
N ALA A 309 -10.24 -15.89 4.36
CA ALA A 309 -8.83 -15.62 4.05
C ALA A 309 -8.44 -14.16 4.36
N LEU A 310 -7.15 -13.96 4.62
CA LEU A 310 -6.61 -12.61 4.83
C LEU A 310 -6.88 -11.72 3.61
N VAL A 311 -7.47 -10.57 3.86
CA VAL A 311 -7.69 -9.55 2.82
C VAL A 311 -6.33 -8.96 2.45
N ALA A 312 -5.91 -9.19 1.21
CA ALA A 312 -4.68 -8.63 0.62
C ALA A 312 -5.04 -7.77 -0.60
N PRO A 313 -5.53 -6.52 -0.41
CA PRO A 313 -6.08 -5.71 -1.51
C PRO A 313 -5.06 -5.48 -2.63
N GLN A 314 -3.81 -5.21 -2.30
CA GLN A 314 -2.74 -4.97 -3.28
C GLN A 314 -2.39 -6.24 -4.07
N ALA A 315 -2.27 -7.39 -3.40
CA ALA A 315 -2.01 -8.66 -4.05
C ALA A 315 -3.17 -9.07 -4.99
N ASN A 316 -4.40 -8.88 -4.56
CA ASN A 316 -5.59 -9.09 -5.39
C ASN A 316 -5.62 -8.15 -6.61
N ALA A 317 -5.19 -6.88 -6.45
CA ALA A 317 -5.03 -5.95 -7.57
C ALA A 317 -4.03 -6.46 -8.60
N MET A 318 -2.89 -6.89 -8.12
CA MET A 318 -1.82 -7.42 -8.98
C MET A 318 -2.28 -8.67 -9.73
N ALA A 319 -2.93 -9.59 -9.06
CA ALA A 319 -3.50 -10.79 -9.68
C ALA A 319 -4.55 -10.44 -10.74
N ALA A 320 -5.47 -9.52 -10.44
CA ALA A 320 -6.52 -9.10 -11.37
C ALA A 320 -5.97 -8.42 -12.64
N VAL A 321 -4.78 -7.82 -12.57
CA VAL A 321 -4.10 -7.26 -13.75
C VAL A 321 -3.34 -8.31 -14.55
N ILE A 322 -2.59 -9.17 -13.86
CA ILE A 322 -1.68 -10.11 -14.53
C ILE A 322 -2.45 -11.26 -15.16
N GLN A 323 -3.45 -11.77 -14.48
CA GLN A 323 -4.16 -12.98 -14.91
C GLN A 323 -4.78 -12.82 -16.31
N PRO A 324 -5.57 -11.79 -16.62
CA PRO A 324 -6.13 -11.62 -17.97
C PRO A 324 -5.06 -11.39 -19.04
N LEU A 325 -3.96 -10.71 -18.70
CA LEU A 325 -2.86 -10.46 -19.64
C LEU A 325 -2.09 -11.73 -20.01
N MET A 326 -1.96 -12.68 -19.08
CA MET A 326 -1.13 -13.86 -19.23
C MET A 326 -1.91 -15.13 -19.66
N GLU A 327 -3.18 -15.25 -19.28
CA GLU A 327 -4.01 -16.42 -19.60
C GLU A 327 -4.83 -16.28 -20.89
N GLY A 328 -4.77 -15.09 -21.54
CA GLY A 328 -5.52 -14.84 -22.78
C GLY A 328 -7.03 -14.80 -22.58
N GLY A 329 -7.50 -14.57 -21.35
CA GLY A 329 -8.91 -14.36 -21.00
C GLY A 329 -9.47 -13.07 -21.61
N THR A 330 -10.78 -12.89 -21.52
CA THR A 330 -11.44 -11.65 -21.92
C THR A 330 -11.07 -10.52 -20.96
N THR A 331 -9.93 -9.90 -21.21
CA THR A 331 -9.50 -8.72 -20.44
C THR A 331 -10.54 -7.61 -20.60
N PRO A 332 -11.05 -7.00 -19.52
CA PRO A 332 -12.05 -5.95 -19.61
C PRO A 332 -11.44 -4.61 -20.06
N TRP A 333 -10.86 -4.58 -21.28
CA TRP A 333 -10.16 -3.41 -21.81
C TRP A 333 -10.99 -2.14 -21.80
N VAL A 334 -12.30 -2.26 -22.01
CA VAL A 334 -13.23 -1.12 -21.99
C VAL A 334 -13.27 -0.48 -20.59
N LEU A 335 -13.33 -1.30 -19.55
CA LEU A 335 -13.36 -0.81 -18.16
C LEU A 335 -12.01 -0.19 -17.77
N TYR A 336 -10.90 -0.79 -18.20
CA TYR A 336 -9.56 -0.20 -18.02
C TYR A 336 -9.43 1.14 -18.73
N PHE A 337 -9.95 1.24 -19.97
CA PHE A 337 -9.94 2.48 -20.72
C PHE A 337 -10.80 3.57 -20.08
N ILE A 338 -11.99 3.24 -19.57
CA ILE A 338 -12.83 4.17 -18.81
C ILE A 338 -12.06 4.72 -17.61
N GLY A 339 -11.42 3.85 -16.84
CA GLY A 339 -10.59 4.25 -15.71
C GLY A 339 -9.42 5.15 -16.11
N ALA A 340 -8.76 4.83 -17.21
CA ALA A 340 -7.64 5.62 -17.75
C ALA A 340 -8.08 7.03 -18.18
N VAL A 341 -9.20 7.14 -18.87
CA VAL A 341 -9.78 8.44 -19.26
C VAL A 341 -10.17 9.26 -18.04
N LEU A 342 -10.82 8.62 -17.07
CA LEU A 342 -11.18 9.29 -15.80
C LEU A 342 -9.93 9.83 -15.07
N ALA A 343 -8.85 9.06 -15.02
CA ALA A 343 -7.60 9.50 -14.41
C ALA A 343 -6.97 10.70 -15.16
N LEU A 344 -7.04 10.74 -16.48
CA LEU A 344 -6.59 11.89 -17.27
C LEU A 344 -7.43 13.13 -16.97
N VAL A 345 -8.74 13.00 -16.91
CA VAL A 345 -9.65 14.10 -16.56
C VAL A 345 -9.34 14.62 -15.16
N LEU A 346 -9.24 13.74 -14.16
CA LEU A 346 -8.89 14.12 -12.79
C LEU A 346 -7.54 14.84 -12.71
N THR A 347 -6.55 14.34 -13.46
CA THR A 347 -5.23 14.96 -13.53
C THR A 347 -5.28 16.35 -14.15
N SER A 348 -6.11 16.58 -15.19
CA SER A 348 -6.26 17.86 -15.86
C SER A 348 -6.90 18.93 -14.97
N ILE A 349 -7.79 18.55 -14.07
CA ILE A 349 -8.43 19.45 -13.09
C ILE A 349 -7.63 19.57 -11.77
N GLY A 350 -6.44 18.94 -11.69
CA GLY A 350 -5.56 19.04 -10.52
C GLY A 350 -5.92 18.13 -9.34
N VAL A 351 -6.84 17.17 -9.53
CA VAL A 351 -7.14 16.16 -8.50
C VAL A 351 -6.11 15.03 -8.57
N PRO A 352 -5.56 14.55 -7.44
CA PRO A 352 -4.66 13.42 -7.40
C PRO A 352 -5.30 12.13 -7.91
N ALA A 353 -5.17 11.87 -9.22
CA ALA A 353 -5.83 10.77 -9.91
C ALA A 353 -5.47 9.40 -9.31
N LEU A 354 -4.22 9.21 -8.87
CA LEU A 354 -3.78 7.97 -8.22
C LEU A 354 -4.58 7.70 -6.93
N ALA A 355 -4.75 8.70 -6.07
CA ALA A 355 -5.50 8.56 -4.82
C ALA A 355 -6.98 8.24 -5.08
N PHE A 356 -7.60 8.94 -6.02
CA PHE A 356 -8.98 8.69 -6.41
C PHE A 356 -9.18 7.28 -7.00
N SER A 357 -8.29 6.86 -7.90
CA SER A 357 -8.34 5.53 -8.53
C SER A 357 -8.07 4.41 -7.53
N LEU A 358 -7.20 4.65 -6.55
CA LEU A 358 -6.99 3.72 -5.44
C LEU A 358 -8.29 3.53 -4.63
N GLY A 359 -9.03 4.61 -4.40
CA GLY A 359 -10.35 4.54 -3.78
C GLY A 359 -11.36 3.72 -4.56
N MET A 360 -11.37 3.80 -5.89
CA MET A 360 -12.22 2.97 -6.74
C MET A 360 -11.85 1.48 -6.69
N PHE A 361 -10.59 1.18 -6.44
CA PHE A 361 -10.07 -0.18 -6.42
C PHE A 361 -10.22 -0.88 -5.06
N ILE A 362 -9.98 -0.16 -3.95
CA ILE A 362 -10.07 -0.68 -2.59
C ILE A 362 -11.54 -0.75 -2.15
N PRO A 363 -11.98 -1.81 -1.43
CA PRO A 363 -13.34 -1.89 -0.90
C PRO A 363 -13.69 -0.69 -0.02
N MET A 364 -14.97 -0.29 -0.05
CA MET A 364 -15.50 0.85 0.71
C MET A 364 -15.21 0.76 2.21
N GLU A 365 -15.29 -0.43 2.76
CA GLU A 365 -15.06 -0.69 4.18
C GLU A 365 -13.68 -0.25 4.68
N LEU A 366 -12.65 -0.32 3.83
CA LEU A 366 -11.28 0.09 4.16
C LEU A 366 -11.05 1.59 3.90
N ASN A 367 -11.82 2.22 3.01
CA ASN A 367 -11.68 3.62 2.67
C ASN A 367 -12.50 4.56 3.57
N ALA A 368 -13.66 4.11 4.04
CA ALA A 368 -14.53 4.90 4.91
C ALA A 368 -13.84 5.36 6.22
N PRO A 369 -13.11 4.50 6.95
CA PRO A 369 -12.44 4.93 8.19
C PRO A 369 -11.29 5.91 7.95
N LEU A 370 -10.73 6.00 6.73
CA LEU A 370 -9.73 7.02 6.42
C LEU A 370 -10.29 8.43 6.58
N VAL A 371 -11.54 8.65 6.17
CA VAL A 371 -12.21 9.96 6.36
C VAL A 371 -12.42 10.24 7.83
N VAL A 372 -12.78 9.23 8.62
CA VAL A 372 -12.96 9.39 10.08
C VAL A 372 -11.65 9.83 10.72
N GLY A 373 -10.54 9.13 10.43
CA GLY A 373 -9.20 9.52 10.91
C GLY A 373 -8.79 10.91 10.43
N GLY A 374 -9.05 11.24 9.16
CA GLY A 374 -8.79 12.55 8.59
C GLY A 374 -9.62 13.67 9.23
N LEU A 375 -10.88 13.40 9.58
CA LEU A 375 -11.74 14.33 10.32
C LEU A 375 -11.21 14.60 11.72
N VAL A 376 -10.74 13.58 12.44
CA VAL A 376 -10.10 13.75 13.75
C VAL A 376 -8.84 14.61 13.61
N ALA A 377 -7.99 14.35 12.61
CA ALA A 377 -6.79 15.17 12.36
C ALA A 377 -7.14 16.64 12.07
N TRP A 378 -8.13 16.86 11.23
CA TRP A 378 -8.63 18.22 10.92
C TRP A 378 -9.21 18.90 12.16
N TYR A 379 -10.04 18.19 12.92
CA TYR A 379 -10.66 18.72 14.12
C TYR A 379 -9.62 19.20 15.13
N VAL A 380 -8.64 18.38 15.48
CA VAL A 380 -7.62 18.71 16.49
C VAL A 380 -6.65 19.81 16.02
N SER A 381 -6.39 19.87 14.71
CA SER A 381 -5.47 20.85 14.11
C SER A 381 -6.10 22.23 13.85
N THR A 382 -7.42 22.37 14.00
CA THR A 382 -8.13 23.63 13.70
C THR A 382 -8.82 24.25 14.91
N ARG A 383 -8.81 23.59 16.07
CA ARG A 383 -9.61 24.01 17.24
C ARG A 383 -9.03 25.16 18.04
N SER A 384 -7.72 25.41 17.97
CA SER A 384 -7.06 26.51 18.67
C SER A 384 -6.84 27.70 17.73
N LYS A 385 -6.84 28.92 18.28
CA LYS A 385 -6.39 30.12 17.57
C LYS A 385 -4.86 30.17 17.46
N ASP A 386 -4.15 29.44 18.31
CA ASP A 386 -2.70 29.35 18.34
C ASP A 386 -2.20 28.24 17.40
N ALA A 387 -1.43 28.61 16.39
CA ALA A 387 -0.87 27.68 15.41
C ALA A 387 0.12 26.69 16.04
N ALA A 388 0.87 27.09 17.07
CA ALA A 388 1.83 26.23 17.76
C ALA A 388 1.09 25.10 18.53
N VAL A 389 -0.03 25.42 19.18
CA VAL A 389 -0.88 24.43 19.85
C VAL A 389 -1.48 23.46 18.84
N ASN A 390 -1.99 23.95 17.72
CA ASN A 390 -2.56 23.10 16.68
C ASN A 390 -1.52 22.15 16.09
N LYS A 391 -0.30 22.63 15.85
CA LYS A 391 0.82 21.81 15.39
C LYS A 391 1.20 20.74 16.42
N ALA A 392 1.37 21.10 17.70
CA ALA A 392 1.68 20.15 18.76
C ALA A 392 0.62 19.05 18.89
N ARG A 393 -0.67 19.40 18.72
CA ARG A 393 -1.78 18.43 18.70
C ARG A 393 -1.66 17.51 17.49
N LEU A 394 -1.44 18.04 16.30
CA LEU A 394 -1.29 17.24 15.06
C LEU A 394 -0.12 16.27 15.18
N ASP A 395 1.03 16.75 15.66
CA ASP A 395 2.25 15.93 15.84
C ASP A 395 2.01 14.80 16.86
N ARG A 396 1.39 15.12 18.01
CA ARG A 396 1.04 14.11 19.01
C ARG A 396 0.05 13.06 18.48
N GLY A 397 -0.95 13.49 17.73
CA GLY A 397 -1.91 12.57 17.11
C GLY A 397 -1.26 11.68 16.05
N THR A 398 -0.29 12.20 15.31
CA THR A 398 0.51 11.41 14.36
C THR A 398 1.31 10.31 15.08
N LEU A 399 1.88 10.60 16.25
CA LEU A 399 2.56 9.60 17.07
C LEU A 399 1.58 8.54 17.62
N ILE A 400 0.37 8.93 18.02
CA ILE A 400 -0.67 8.00 18.46
C ILE A 400 -1.11 7.09 17.31
N ALA A 401 -1.39 7.67 16.15
CA ALA A 401 -1.77 6.96 14.94
C ALA A 401 -0.69 5.96 14.50
N SER A 402 0.57 6.38 14.51
CA SER A 402 1.71 5.48 14.24
C SER A 402 1.79 4.34 15.26
N GLY A 403 1.48 4.63 16.53
CA GLY A 403 1.36 3.61 17.57
C GLY A 403 0.27 2.60 17.26
N PHE A 404 -0.92 3.03 16.88
CA PHE A 404 -2.03 2.15 16.51
C PHE A 404 -1.66 1.22 15.36
N ILE A 405 -1.05 1.75 14.30
CA ILE A 405 -0.62 0.96 13.14
C ILE A 405 0.44 -0.08 13.56
N ALA A 406 1.47 0.34 14.27
CA ALA A 406 2.55 -0.56 14.68
C ALA A 406 2.06 -1.61 15.69
N GLY A 407 1.24 -1.20 16.66
CA GLY A 407 0.67 -2.09 17.66
C GLY A 407 -0.24 -3.15 17.05
N GLY A 408 -1.17 -2.73 16.19
CA GLY A 408 -2.08 -3.64 15.49
C GLY A 408 -1.33 -4.66 14.63
N ALA A 409 -0.35 -4.20 13.83
CA ALA A 409 0.45 -5.08 12.99
C ALA A 409 1.22 -6.13 13.82
N LEU A 410 1.86 -5.74 14.91
CA LEU A 410 2.60 -6.67 15.79
C LEU A 410 1.66 -7.68 16.45
N MET A 411 0.55 -7.22 17.01
CA MET A 411 -0.39 -8.10 17.72
C MET A 411 -1.18 -9.00 16.77
N GLY A 412 -1.43 -8.55 15.52
CA GLY A 412 -1.97 -9.42 14.48
C GLY A 412 -1.06 -10.61 14.16
N VAL A 413 0.27 -10.40 14.11
CA VAL A 413 1.24 -11.51 13.96
C VAL A 413 1.23 -12.40 15.19
N VAL A 414 1.19 -11.84 16.41
CA VAL A 414 1.10 -12.63 17.65
C VAL A 414 -0.16 -13.49 17.65
N SER A 415 -1.31 -12.93 17.30
CA SER A 415 -2.58 -13.68 17.16
C SER A 415 -2.45 -14.83 16.16
N ALA A 416 -1.83 -14.58 15.00
CA ALA A 416 -1.60 -15.61 13.99
C ALA A 416 -0.70 -16.74 14.50
N VAL A 417 0.37 -16.41 15.24
CA VAL A 417 1.26 -17.41 15.86
C VAL A 417 0.53 -18.24 16.92
N LEU A 418 -0.30 -17.61 17.76
CA LEU A 418 -1.10 -18.31 18.75
C LEU A 418 -2.08 -19.30 18.10
N LYS A 419 -2.80 -18.86 17.08
CA LYS A 419 -3.70 -19.74 16.30
C LYS A 419 -2.93 -20.87 15.62
N PHE A 420 -1.76 -20.58 15.05
CA PHE A 420 -0.90 -21.60 14.46
C PHE A 420 -0.42 -22.63 15.50
N ALA A 421 -0.17 -22.21 16.73
CA ALA A 421 0.19 -23.10 17.85
C ALA A 421 -1.01 -23.89 18.43
N GLY A 422 -2.21 -23.73 17.84
CA GLY A 422 -3.41 -24.47 18.26
C GLY A 422 -4.27 -23.78 19.31
N ALA A 423 -4.00 -22.51 19.65
CA ALA A 423 -4.84 -21.73 20.53
C ALA A 423 -6.02 -21.14 19.76
N ASP A 424 -7.14 -21.85 19.70
CA ASP A 424 -8.37 -21.37 19.08
C ASP A 424 -9.35 -20.89 20.16
N TRP A 425 -9.28 -19.58 20.45
CA TRP A 425 -10.15 -18.88 21.42
C TRP A 425 -11.20 -18.01 20.73
N TYR A 426 -11.41 -18.20 19.43
CA TYR A 426 -12.27 -17.33 18.62
C TYR A 426 -13.77 -17.67 18.81
N PHE A 427 -14.56 -16.69 19.24
CA PHE A 427 -16.01 -16.82 19.44
C PHE A 427 -16.78 -16.63 18.14
N GLY A 428 -16.65 -17.56 17.18
CA GLY A 428 -17.17 -17.41 15.83
C GLY A 428 -18.67 -17.14 15.73
N GLN A 429 -19.51 -17.80 16.56
CA GLN A 429 -20.96 -17.56 16.57
C GLN A 429 -21.33 -16.15 17.06
N TRP A 430 -20.60 -15.63 18.05
CA TRP A 430 -20.78 -14.27 18.53
C TRP A 430 -20.28 -13.24 17.50
N ALA A 431 -19.09 -13.45 16.96
CA ALA A 431 -18.46 -12.55 16.00
C ALA A 431 -19.29 -12.34 14.71
N SER A 432 -20.13 -13.31 14.35
CA SER A 432 -21.06 -13.20 13.21
C SER A 432 -22.44 -12.60 13.56
N SER A 433 -22.64 -12.17 14.80
CA SER A 433 -23.91 -11.62 15.25
C SER A 433 -23.97 -10.10 15.08
N ASN A 434 -25.19 -9.56 14.89
CA ASN A 434 -25.44 -8.12 14.90
C ASN A 434 -24.96 -7.44 16.21
N GLY A 435 -24.97 -8.18 17.34
CA GLY A 435 -24.46 -7.68 18.61
C GLY A 435 -22.96 -7.38 18.57
N ALA A 436 -22.17 -8.21 17.91
CA ALA A 436 -20.74 -7.99 17.74
C ALA A 436 -20.45 -6.79 16.81
N GLU A 437 -21.29 -6.54 15.80
CA GLU A 437 -21.17 -5.36 14.95
C GLU A 437 -21.46 -4.06 15.71
N TRP A 438 -22.53 -4.03 16.51
CA TRP A 438 -22.84 -2.87 17.36
C TRP A 438 -21.74 -2.61 18.41
N LEU A 439 -21.20 -3.68 18.99
CA LEU A 439 -20.08 -3.55 19.91
C LEU A 439 -18.83 -3.02 19.20
N GLY A 440 -18.58 -3.46 17.97
CA GLY A 440 -17.49 -2.96 17.11
C GLY A 440 -17.59 -1.45 16.90
N LEU A 441 -18.78 -0.93 16.57
CA LEU A 441 -19.02 0.52 16.44
C LEU A 441 -18.79 1.27 17.76
N ALA A 442 -19.26 0.72 18.88
CA ALA A 442 -19.05 1.33 20.20
C ALA A 442 -17.58 1.39 20.58
N MET A 443 -16.83 0.31 20.34
CA MET A 443 -15.40 0.25 20.60
C MET A 443 -14.60 1.17 19.66
N TYR A 444 -15.02 1.30 18.41
CA TYR A 444 -14.43 2.24 17.48
C TYR A 444 -14.65 3.70 17.91
N ALA A 445 -15.85 4.03 18.36
CA ALA A 445 -16.15 5.35 18.94
C ALA A 445 -15.31 5.63 20.20
N ALA A 446 -15.09 4.62 21.06
CA ALA A 446 -14.21 4.73 22.21
C ALA A 446 -12.75 4.97 21.80
N LEU A 447 -12.29 4.31 20.72
CA LEU A 447 -10.94 4.50 20.19
C LEU A 447 -10.74 5.92 19.63
N ILE A 448 -11.73 6.45 18.89
CA ILE A 448 -11.75 7.84 18.42
C ILE A 448 -11.70 8.80 19.61
N GLY A 449 -12.54 8.57 20.62
CA GLY A 449 -12.55 9.38 21.84
C GLY A 449 -11.22 9.38 22.59
N TYR A 450 -10.57 8.21 22.69
CA TYR A 450 -9.23 8.09 23.26
C TYR A 450 -8.20 8.93 22.46
N MET A 451 -8.22 8.81 21.14
CA MET A 451 -7.31 9.53 20.25
C MET A 451 -7.51 11.06 20.37
N ASP A 452 -8.76 11.53 20.32
CA ASP A 452 -9.09 12.95 20.46
C ASP A 452 -8.69 13.49 21.84
N TRP A 453 -9.08 12.79 22.91
CA TRP A 453 -8.77 13.19 24.28
C TRP A 453 -7.26 13.32 24.56
N HIS A 454 -6.46 12.36 24.12
CA HIS A 454 -5.01 12.40 24.28
C HIS A 454 -4.37 13.48 23.41
N THR A 455 -4.84 13.66 22.21
CA THR A 455 -4.32 14.64 21.24
C THR A 455 -4.60 16.06 21.71
N MET A 456 -5.82 16.34 22.17
CA MET A 456 -6.23 17.67 22.66
C MET A 456 -5.44 18.17 23.85
N ARG A 457 -4.81 17.30 24.62
CA ARG A 457 -3.95 17.62 25.78
C ARG A 457 -2.51 17.98 25.41
N ALA A 458 -2.15 17.95 24.13
CA ALA A 458 -0.82 18.36 23.72
C ALA A 458 -0.61 19.84 23.98
N LYS A 459 0.55 20.16 24.56
CA LYS A 459 1.04 21.53 24.76
C LYS A 459 2.25 21.75 23.84
N PRO A 460 2.46 22.97 23.31
CA PRO A 460 3.71 23.30 22.62
C PRO A 460 4.88 23.03 23.56
N GLU A 461 5.96 22.47 23.02
CA GLU A 461 7.23 22.46 23.75
C GLU A 461 7.66 23.93 23.96
N GLN A 462 7.93 24.30 25.20
CA GLN A 462 8.56 25.59 25.52
C GLN A 462 10.00 25.45 25.04
N GLU A 463 10.39 26.27 24.05
CA GLU A 463 11.79 26.46 23.61
C GLU A 463 12.70 26.91 24.74
#